data_73089707d1b09aa08304268675174446
#
_entry.id   73089707d1b09aa08304268675174446
#
_cell.length_a   1.000
_cell.length_b   1.000
_cell.length_c   1.000
_cell.angle_alpha   90.00
_cell.angle_beta   90.00
_cell.angle_gamma   90.00
#
_symmetry.space_group_name_H-M   'P 1'
#
loop_
_entity.id
_entity.type
_entity.pdbx_description
1 polymer ?
#
loop_
_entity_poly.entity_id
_entity_poly.type
_entity_poly.pdbx_seq_one_letter_code
_entity_poly.pdbx_strand_id
1 'polypeptide(L)'
;TTDRILVCYKNDRITSASAMVFMADSERAAEIAIENHLNTGLHLNFSLGYNGNVQSSKLKDYQQTIASFLTKSKYSMIMYNPRLTNQFDFVYKAQWEEYIRLYHQQPEHINGHQHFHICMNMLFGKVIPKGLRIRRNFTFFNSEKFIANIFYRNLVDHYLEAHYICTRYFFDICPYGRPEQLEKVRNLSRLYDVELMV
;
A
#
# COMPACT_ATOMS: atom_id res chain seq x y z
N THR A 1 14.62 -8.83 -4.32
CA THR A 1 14.08 -7.56 -3.75
C THR A 1 14.45 -7.43 -2.29
N THR A 2 14.21 -8.45 -1.45
CA THR A 2 14.46 -8.44 0.00
C THR A 2 15.89 -8.04 0.36
N ASP A 3 16.90 -8.65 -0.26
CA ASP A 3 18.31 -8.34 0.01
C ASP A 3 18.68 -6.89 -0.33
N ARG A 4 18.11 -6.33 -1.41
CA ARG A 4 18.32 -4.91 -1.77
C ARG A 4 17.70 -3.97 -0.75
N ILE A 5 16.51 -4.29 -0.23
CA ILE A 5 15.85 -3.52 0.83
C ILE A 5 16.74 -3.51 2.08
N LEU A 6 17.27 -4.66 2.49
CA LEU A 6 18.18 -4.77 3.63
C LEU A 6 19.44 -3.92 3.43
N VAL A 7 20.05 -3.95 2.24
CA VAL A 7 21.21 -3.12 1.92
C VAL A 7 20.88 -1.63 2.02
N CYS A 8 19.72 -1.20 1.49
CA CYS A 8 19.28 0.18 1.58
C CYS A 8 19.03 0.60 3.03
N TYR A 9 18.41 -0.26 3.84
CA TYR A 9 18.16 0.01 5.25
C TYR A 9 19.46 0.15 6.04
N LYS A 10 20.41 -0.79 5.89
CA LYS A 10 21.73 -0.74 6.57
C LYS A 10 22.58 0.45 6.18
N ASN A 11 22.30 1.09 5.05
CA ASN A 11 22.96 2.30 4.59
C ASN A 11 22.12 3.58 4.82
N ASP A 12 21.12 3.56 5.69
CA ASP A 12 20.24 4.68 6.03
C ASP A 12 19.57 5.34 4.82
N ARG A 13 19.29 4.55 3.76
CA ARG A 13 18.63 5.02 2.54
C ARG A 13 17.12 4.93 2.60
N ILE A 14 16.59 4.07 3.47
CA ILE A 14 15.16 3.91 3.74
C ILE A 14 14.93 3.80 5.24
N THR A 15 13.76 4.22 5.69
CA THR A 15 13.34 4.17 7.11
C THR A 15 12.40 3.03 7.41
N SER A 16 11.69 2.53 6.39
CA SER A 16 10.73 1.43 6.52
C SER A 16 10.58 0.69 5.19
N ALA A 17 9.99 -0.49 5.25
CA ALA A 17 9.62 -1.26 4.08
C ALA A 17 8.17 -1.71 4.15
N SER A 18 7.60 -2.11 3.02
CA SER A 18 6.25 -2.70 2.98
C SER A 18 6.33 -4.10 2.42
N ALA A 19 5.76 -5.05 3.14
CA ALA A 19 5.88 -6.47 2.85
C ALA A 19 4.56 -7.05 2.32
N MET A 20 4.64 -7.76 1.21
CA MET A 20 3.58 -8.65 0.76
C MET A 20 3.68 -9.98 1.51
N VAL A 21 2.54 -10.52 1.88
CA VAL A 21 2.41 -11.87 2.43
C VAL A 21 1.92 -12.85 1.35
N PHE A 22 2.00 -14.14 1.63
CA PHE A 22 1.66 -15.23 0.69
C PHE A 22 2.51 -15.25 -0.60
N MET A 23 3.67 -14.63 -0.57
CA MET A 23 4.64 -14.69 -1.66
C MET A 23 5.76 -15.69 -1.31
N ALA A 24 6.47 -16.20 -2.31
CA ALA A 24 7.50 -17.21 -2.12
C ALA A 24 8.61 -16.81 -1.14
N ASP A 25 8.94 -15.52 -1.04
CA ASP A 25 10.00 -14.97 -0.17
C ASP A 25 9.46 -14.36 1.15
N SER A 26 8.16 -14.53 1.46
CA SER A 26 7.53 -13.83 2.61
C SER A 26 8.10 -14.25 3.96
N GLU A 27 8.36 -15.56 4.17
CA GLU A 27 8.96 -16.08 5.40
C GLU A 27 10.36 -15.49 5.62
N ARG A 28 11.24 -15.64 4.62
CA ARG A 28 12.62 -15.12 4.68
C ARG A 28 12.64 -13.59 4.84
N ALA A 29 11.73 -12.87 4.17
CA ALA A 29 11.64 -11.43 4.29
C ALA A 29 11.27 -11.00 5.71
N ALA A 30 10.38 -11.73 6.38
CA ALA A 30 10.00 -11.47 7.75
C ALA A 30 11.15 -11.76 8.73
N GLU A 31 11.83 -12.89 8.59
CA GLU A 31 13.01 -13.23 9.39
C GLU A 31 14.06 -12.12 9.31
N ILE A 32 14.43 -11.72 8.10
CA ILE A 32 15.42 -10.64 7.87
C ILE A 32 14.96 -9.32 8.50
N ALA A 33 13.68 -8.97 8.39
CA ALA A 33 13.16 -7.73 8.95
C ALA A 33 13.22 -7.73 10.48
N ILE A 34 12.83 -8.84 11.12
CA ILE A 34 12.87 -9.00 12.57
C ILE A 34 14.31 -8.93 13.09
N GLU A 35 15.22 -9.70 12.50
CA GLU A 35 16.64 -9.74 12.89
C GLU A 35 17.32 -8.38 12.79
N ASN A 36 16.92 -7.54 11.85
CA ASN A 36 17.53 -6.24 11.62
C ASN A 36 16.70 -5.06 12.18
N HIS A 37 15.63 -5.33 12.93
CA HIS A 37 14.72 -4.31 13.49
C HIS A 37 14.18 -3.34 12.43
N LEU A 38 13.94 -3.84 11.20
CA LEU A 38 13.41 -3.04 10.12
C LEU A 38 11.92 -2.77 10.34
N ASN A 39 11.55 -1.51 10.40
CA ASN A 39 10.15 -1.10 10.46
C ASN A 39 9.41 -1.55 9.21
N THR A 40 8.31 -2.29 9.38
CA THR A 40 7.57 -2.85 8.27
C THR A 40 6.08 -2.55 8.34
N GLY A 41 5.48 -2.38 7.15
CA GLY A 41 4.05 -2.27 6.95
C GLY A 41 3.52 -3.39 6.04
N LEU A 42 2.21 -3.53 6.01
CA LEU A 42 1.52 -4.50 5.14
C LEU A 42 1.28 -3.91 3.75
N HIS A 43 1.87 -4.53 2.73
CA HIS A 43 1.61 -4.23 1.32
C HIS A 43 0.50 -5.14 0.79
N LEU A 44 -0.74 -4.66 0.84
CA LEU A 44 -1.92 -5.41 0.41
C LEU A 44 -1.83 -5.79 -1.07
N ASN A 45 -2.02 -7.06 -1.35
CA ASN A 45 -2.02 -7.62 -2.70
C ASN A 45 -3.42 -8.06 -3.11
N PHE A 46 -4.04 -7.31 -4.02
CA PHE A 46 -5.35 -7.62 -4.61
C PHE A 46 -5.29 -7.96 -6.10
N SER A 47 -4.12 -7.88 -6.74
CA SER A 47 -4.00 -8.02 -8.19
C SER A 47 -3.01 -9.07 -8.67
N LEU A 48 -2.05 -9.47 -7.85
CA LEU A 48 -1.11 -10.54 -8.20
C LEU A 48 -1.54 -11.87 -7.58
N GLY A 49 -1.38 -12.96 -8.31
CA GLY A 49 -1.54 -14.30 -7.75
C GLY A 49 -0.55 -14.58 -6.63
N TYR A 50 -0.99 -15.31 -5.62
CA TYR A 50 -0.11 -15.79 -4.57
C TYR A 50 0.80 -16.91 -5.11
N ASN A 51 2.10 -16.81 -4.86
CA ASN A 51 3.11 -17.81 -5.27
C ASN A 51 3.84 -18.45 -4.08
N GLY A 52 3.44 -18.09 -2.86
CA GLY A 52 3.87 -18.74 -1.63
C GLY A 52 2.96 -19.92 -1.24
N ASN A 53 3.21 -20.46 -0.06
CA ASN A 53 2.44 -21.58 0.46
C ASN A 53 1.07 -21.14 1.00
N VAL A 54 0.05 -21.17 0.18
CA VAL A 54 -1.35 -20.85 0.55
C VAL A 54 -2.17 -22.12 0.52
N GLN A 55 -2.64 -22.59 1.68
CA GLN A 55 -3.43 -23.82 1.79
C GLN A 55 -4.92 -23.60 1.43
N SER A 56 -5.45 -22.40 1.65
CA SER A 56 -6.86 -22.10 1.43
C SER A 56 -7.20 -21.90 -0.05
N SER A 57 -7.94 -22.84 -0.65
CA SER A 57 -8.48 -22.68 -2.01
C SER A 57 -9.40 -21.47 -2.10
N LYS A 58 -10.25 -21.26 -1.08
CA LYS A 58 -11.17 -20.12 -1.00
C LYS A 58 -10.44 -18.78 -1.05
N LEU A 59 -9.27 -18.68 -0.38
CA LEU A 59 -8.45 -17.46 -0.44
C LEU A 59 -7.92 -17.21 -1.85
N LYS A 60 -7.45 -18.26 -2.54
CA LYS A 60 -6.98 -18.15 -3.93
C LYS A 60 -8.11 -17.76 -4.88
N ASP A 61 -9.28 -18.37 -4.75
CA ASP A 61 -10.45 -18.08 -5.60
C ASP A 61 -10.94 -16.63 -5.42
N TYR A 62 -11.00 -16.15 -4.18
CA TYR A 62 -11.38 -14.77 -3.89
C TYR A 62 -10.34 -13.78 -4.40
N GLN A 63 -9.05 -14.06 -4.20
CA GLN A 63 -7.96 -13.25 -4.74
C GLN A 63 -8.05 -13.16 -6.27
N GLN A 64 -8.25 -14.28 -6.97
CA GLN A 64 -8.37 -14.32 -8.42
C GLN A 64 -9.59 -13.54 -8.92
N THR A 65 -10.71 -13.63 -8.21
CA THR A 65 -11.94 -12.90 -8.54
C THR A 65 -11.73 -11.38 -8.41
N ILE A 66 -11.12 -10.95 -7.32
CA ILE A 66 -10.78 -9.54 -7.08
C ILE A 66 -9.79 -9.05 -8.13
N ALA A 67 -8.71 -9.81 -8.38
CA ALA A 67 -7.70 -9.47 -9.37
C ALA A 67 -8.31 -9.30 -10.78
N SER A 68 -9.17 -10.23 -11.19
CA SER A 68 -9.87 -10.16 -12.48
C SER A 68 -10.76 -8.92 -12.59
N PHE A 69 -11.42 -8.52 -11.50
CA PHE A 69 -12.21 -7.29 -11.45
C PHE A 69 -11.34 -6.04 -11.55
N LEU A 70 -10.29 -5.93 -10.72
CA LEU A 70 -9.45 -4.73 -10.63
C LEU A 70 -8.60 -4.50 -11.88
N THR A 71 -8.13 -5.57 -12.51
CA THR A 71 -7.26 -5.48 -13.72
C THR A 71 -8.04 -5.38 -15.04
N LYS A 72 -9.36 -5.55 -15.02
CA LYS A 72 -10.20 -5.50 -16.21
C LYS A 72 -10.12 -4.14 -16.91
N SER A 73 -10.04 -3.06 -16.15
CA SER A 73 -10.03 -1.68 -16.70
C SER A 73 -9.30 -0.73 -15.73
N LYS A 74 -8.68 0.30 -16.30
CA LYS A 74 -8.13 1.42 -15.50
C LYS A 74 -9.16 2.13 -14.61
N TYR A 75 -10.45 1.98 -14.92
CA TYR A 75 -11.56 2.54 -14.13
C TYR A 75 -12.07 1.61 -13.03
N SER A 76 -11.64 0.36 -12.98
CA SER A 76 -12.09 -0.60 -11.95
C SER A 76 -11.78 -0.13 -10.53
N MET A 77 -10.71 0.64 -10.36
CA MET A 77 -10.34 1.23 -9.06
C MET A 77 -11.41 2.20 -8.52
N ILE A 78 -12.11 2.92 -9.40
CA ILE A 78 -13.16 3.90 -9.04
C ILE A 78 -14.56 3.32 -9.09
N MET A 79 -14.71 2.05 -9.43
CA MET A 79 -16.00 1.36 -9.47
C MET A 79 -16.23 0.59 -8.17
N TYR A 80 -17.40 0.78 -7.57
CA TYR A 80 -17.82 -0.02 -6.43
C TYR A 80 -18.67 -1.21 -6.90
N ASN A 81 -18.25 -2.42 -6.52
CA ASN A 81 -19.00 -3.65 -6.77
C ASN A 81 -19.41 -4.28 -5.42
N PRO A 82 -20.66 -4.09 -4.97
CA PRO A 82 -21.11 -4.60 -3.67
C PRO A 82 -21.05 -6.13 -3.54
N ARG A 83 -21.09 -6.86 -4.65
CA ARG A 83 -20.97 -8.32 -4.65
C ARG A 83 -19.59 -8.83 -4.25
N LEU A 84 -18.56 -7.97 -4.34
CA LEU A 84 -17.19 -8.31 -3.98
C LEU A 84 -16.79 -7.87 -2.56
N THR A 85 -17.66 -7.17 -1.83
CA THR A 85 -17.31 -6.62 -0.50
C THR A 85 -16.85 -7.70 0.47
N ASN A 86 -17.55 -8.84 0.52
CA ASN A 86 -17.17 -9.95 1.38
C ASN A 86 -15.85 -10.61 0.96
N GLN A 87 -15.54 -10.66 -0.34
CA GLN A 87 -14.26 -11.18 -0.83
C GLN A 87 -13.11 -10.26 -0.44
N PHE A 88 -13.28 -8.93 -0.62
CA PHE A 88 -12.27 -7.95 -0.19
C PHE A 88 -12.00 -8.02 1.31
N ASP A 89 -13.05 -8.10 2.14
CA ASP A 89 -12.92 -8.24 3.59
C ASP A 89 -12.19 -9.54 3.96
N PHE A 90 -12.56 -10.66 3.36
CA PHE A 90 -11.93 -11.96 3.62
C PHE A 90 -10.44 -11.95 3.22
N VAL A 91 -10.11 -11.44 2.04
CA VAL A 91 -8.72 -11.39 1.54
C VAL A 91 -7.88 -10.41 2.36
N TYR A 92 -8.45 -9.27 2.78
CA TYR A 92 -7.79 -8.34 3.68
C TYR A 92 -7.44 -8.99 5.03
N LYS A 93 -8.43 -9.63 5.67
CA LYS A 93 -8.23 -10.30 6.97
C LYS A 93 -7.19 -11.40 6.89
N ALA A 94 -7.23 -12.22 5.84
CA ALA A 94 -6.23 -13.26 5.63
C ALA A 94 -4.81 -12.69 5.49
N GLN A 95 -4.63 -11.58 4.75
CA GLN A 95 -3.33 -10.92 4.63
C GLN A 95 -2.89 -10.27 5.94
N TRP A 96 -3.82 -9.70 6.69
CA TRP A 96 -3.54 -9.12 8.00
C TRP A 96 -3.08 -10.18 9.02
N GLU A 97 -3.82 -11.27 9.12
CA GLU A 97 -3.50 -12.39 10.02
C GLU A 97 -2.16 -13.05 9.66
N GLU A 98 -1.92 -13.25 8.37
CA GLU A 98 -0.65 -13.80 7.89
C GLU A 98 0.52 -12.85 8.17
N TYR A 99 0.33 -11.54 8.04
CA TYR A 99 1.35 -10.57 8.42
C TYR A 99 1.69 -10.69 9.91
N ILE A 100 0.69 -10.75 10.78
CA ILE A 100 0.91 -10.91 12.23
C ILE A 100 1.63 -12.23 12.53
N ARG A 101 1.27 -13.33 11.84
CA ARG A 101 1.93 -14.62 11.98
C ARG A 101 3.42 -14.54 11.65
N LEU A 102 3.77 -13.84 10.57
CA LEU A 102 5.14 -13.73 10.08
C LEU A 102 5.99 -12.75 10.90
N TYR A 103 5.45 -11.58 11.20
CA TYR A 103 6.20 -10.46 11.81
C TYR A 103 6.03 -10.37 13.33
N HIS A 104 5.16 -11.19 13.95
CA HIS A 104 4.84 -11.22 15.38
C HIS A 104 4.36 -9.87 15.95
N GLN A 105 3.92 -8.96 15.09
CA GLN A 105 3.41 -7.63 15.44
C GLN A 105 2.41 -7.14 14.40
N GLN A 106 1.65 -6.10 14.75
CA GLN A 106 0.78 -5.42 13.78
C GLN A 106 1.62 -4.59 12.80
N PRO A 107 1.18 -4.43 11.55
CA PRO A 107 1.86 -3.58 10.58
C PRO A 107 1.85 -2.11 11.03
N GLU A 108 2.99 -1.43 10.94
CA GLU A 108 3.09 -0.01 11.27
C GLU A 108 2.28 0.88 10.32
N HIS A 109 2.15 0.43 9.09
CA HIS A 109 1.36 1.13 8.07
C HIS A 109 0.80 0.15 7.05
N ILE A 110 -0.23 0.61 6.34
CA ILE A 110 -0.86 -0.14 5.25
C ILE A 110 -0.71 0.64 3.96
N ASN A 111 -0.32 -0.06 2.92
CA ASN A 111 -0.42 0.40 1.55
C ASN A 111 -0.84 -0.77 0.64
N GLY A 112 -0.79 -0.63 -0.67
CA GLY A 112 -1.20 -1.74 -1.52
C GLY A 112 -0.59 -1.68 -2.90
N HIS A 113 -0.39 -2.85 -3.45
CA HIS A 113 0.09 -3.04 -4.81
C HIS A 113 -0.83 -2.30 -5.78
N GLN A 114 -0.24 -1.53 -6.71
CA GLN A 114 -0.95 -0.65 -7.64
C GLN A 114 -1.96 0.30 -6.96
N HIS A 115 -1.74 0.63 -5.68
CA HIS A 115 -2.63 1.49 -4.86
C HIS A 115 -4.07 0.97 -4.70
N PHE A 116 -4.34 -0.32 -4.92
CA PHE A 116 -5.69 -0.88 -4.78
C PHE A 116 -6.23 -0.90 -3.34
N HIS A 117 -5.40 -0.61 -2.34
CA HIS A 117 -5.84 -0.40 -0.95
C HIS A 117 -6.81 0.79 -0.80
N ILE A 118 -6.85 1.72 -1.76
CA ILE A 118 -7.78 2.85 -1.81
C ILE A 118 -8.80 2.74 -2.97
N CYS A 119 -9.04 1.55 -3.49
CA CYS A 119 -10.13 1.35 -4.46
C CYS A 119 -11.50 1.49 -3.78
N MET A 120 -12.54 1.77 -4.56
CA MET A 120 -13.87 2.02 -4.02
C MET A 120 -14.43 0.85 -3.20
N ASN A 121 -14.10 -0.40 -3.53
CA ASN A 121 -14.50 -1.55 -2.72
C ASN A 121 -13.86 -1.54 -1.33
N MET A 122 -12.63 -1.10 -1.19
CA MET A 122 -11.96 -0.96 0.11
C MET A 122 -12.56 0.18 0.93
N LEU A 123 -12.77 1.35 0.31
CA LEU A 123 -13.26 2.55 1.00
C LEU A 123 -14.73 2.43 1.38
N PHE A 124 -15.63 2.16 0.42
CA PHE A 124 -17.07 2.02 0.70
C PHE A 124 -17.42 0.73 1.42
N GLY A 125 -16.67 -0.34 1.19
CA GLY A 125 -16.80 -1.60 1.94
C GLY A 125 -16.32 -1.47 3.40
N LYS A 126 -15.62 -0.37 3.76
CA LYS A 126 -15.02 -0.13 5.08
C LYS A 126 -14.18 -1.32 5.56
N VAL A 127 -13.43 -1.89 4.62
CA VAL A 127 -12.68 -3.14 4.83
C VAL A 127 -11.53 -2.92 5.81
N ILE A 128 -10.83 -1.80 5.71
CA ILE A 128 -9.72 -1.46 6.62
C ILE A 128 -10.30 -0.77 7.86
N PRO A 129 -9.98 -1.23 9.09
CA PRO A 129 -10.39 -0.56 10.32
C PRO A 129 -9.89 0.87 10.41
N LYS A 130 -10.70 1.76 10.99
CA LYS A 130 -10.33 3.16 11.20
C LYS A 130 -9.16 3.32 12.17
N GLY A 131 -8.45 4.44 12.07
CA GLY A 131 -7.37 4.80 12.99
C GLY A 131 -6.01 4.17 12.65
N LEU A 132 -5.94 3.31 11.65
CA LEU A 132 -4.67 2.74 11.18
C LEU A 132 -3.91 3.76 10.33
N ARG A 133 -2.57 3.62 10.29
CA ARG A 133 -1.73 4.41 9.39
C ARG A 133 -1.85 3.86 7.97
N ILE A 134 -2.26 4.68 7.02
CA ILE A 134 -2.47 4.28 5.62
C ILE A 134 -1.79 5.26 4.66
N ARG A 135 -1.22 4.71 3.57
CA ARG A 135 -0.66 5.52 2.48
C ARG A 135 -1.78 6.24 1.74
N ARG A 136 -1.62 7.53 1.53
CA ARG A 136 -2.54 8.35 0.75
C ARG A 136 -2.31 8.24 -0.77
N ASN A 137 -3.08 9.01 -1.56
CA ASN A 137 -2.79 9.18 -2.98
C ASN A 137 -1.46 9.90 -3.23
N PHE A 138 -0.87 9.69 -4.41
CA PHE A 138 0.25 10.51 -4.86
C PHE A 138 -0.08 12.00 -4.85
N THR A 139 0.83 12.76 -4.29
CA THR A 139 0.83 14.22 -4.39
C THR A 139 1.45 14.63 -5.72
N PHE A 140 0.82 15.54 -6.42
CA PHE A 140 1.31 16.12 -7.67
C PHE A 140 1.50 17.62 -7.50
N PHE A 141 2.54 18.17 -8.14
CA PHE A 141 2.69 19.61 -8.25
C PHE A 141 1.71 20.17 -9.30
N ASN A 142 1.47 21.46 -9.24
CA ASN A 142 0.52 22.14 -10.15
C ASN A 142 0.85 21.84 -11.62
N SER A 143 -0.18 21.62 -12.43
CA SER A 143 -0.13 21.31 -13.86
C SER A 143 0.23 19.86 -14.27
N GLU A 144 0.50 18.95 -13.33
CA GLU A 144 0.87 17.58 -13.69
C GLU A 144 -0.33 16.67 -14.02
N LYS A 145 -1.55 17.05 -13.67
CA LYS A 145 -2.77 16.24 -13.88
C LYS A 145 -3.98 17.07 -14.28
N PHE A 146 -4.93 16.43 -14.97
CA PHE A 146 -6.23 17.03 -15.29
C PHE A 146 -7.06 17.33 -14.03
N ILE A 147 -7.84 18.41 -14.05
CA ILE A 147 -8.66 18.90 -12.94
C ILE A 147 -9.57 17.80 -12.35
N ALA A 148 -10.22 17.00 -13.18
CA ALA A 148 -11.07 15.90 -12.70
C ALA A 148 -10.30 14.84 -11.89
N ASN A 149 -9.04 14.54 -12.25
CA ASN A 149 -8.21 13.63 -11.51
C ASN A 149 -7.79 14.21 -10.15
N ILE A 150 -7.46 15.51 -10.13
CA ILE A 150 -7.12 16.24 -8.90
C ILE A 150 -8.33 16.24 -7.94
N PHE A 151 -9.52 16.55 -8.47
CA PHE A 151 -10.76 16.57 -7.66
C PHE A 151 -11.05 15.19 -7.04
N TYR A 152 -10.98 14.11 -7.84
CA TYR A 152 -11.17 12.75 -7.34
C TYR A 152 -10.17 12.41 -6.23
N ARG A 153 -8.89 12.71 -6.42
CA ARG A 153 -7.85 12.45 -5.42
C ARG A 153 -8.07 13.22 -4.13
N ASN A 154 -8.43 14.49 -4.23
CA ASN A 154 -8.74 15.31 -3.06
C ASN A 154 -9.93 14.75 -2.28
N LEU A 155 -10.96 14.23 -2.97
CA LEU A 155 -12.10 13.57 -2.33
C LEU A 155 -11.67 12.32 -1.56
N VAL A 156 -10.86 11.46 -2.19
CA VAL A 156 -10.32 10.25 -1.55
C VAL A 156 -9.41 10.63 -0.39
N ASP A 157 -8.52 11.60 -0.55
CA ASP A 157 -7.60 12.04 0.50
C ASP A 157 -8.35 12.64 1.70
N HIS A 158 -9.41 13.43 1.45
CA HIS A 158 -10.27 13.93 2.53
C HIS A 158 -10.94 12.78 3.31
N TYR A 159 -11.43 11.76 2.60
CA TYR A 159 -11.97 10.56 3.24
C TYR A 159 -10.90 9.84 4.07
N LEU A 160 -9.69 9.68 3.54
CA LEU A 160 -8.58 9.02 4.23
C LEU A 160 -8.19 9.80 5.50
N GLU A 161 -8.01 11.11 5.41
CA GLU A 161 -7.67 11.98 6.56
C GLU A 161 -8.74 11.96 7.66
N ALA A 162 -10.03 11.80 7.28
CA ALA A 162 -11.13 11.70 8.25
C ALA A 162 -11.19 10.36 9.00
N HIS A 163 -10.58 9.29 8.48
CA HIS A 163 -10.74 7.94 9.01
C HIS A 163 -9.41 7.27 9.42
N TYR A 164 -8.28 7.74 8.92
CA TYR A 164 -6.97 7.10 9.03
C TYR A 164 -5.88 8.11 9.36
N ILE A 165 -4.73 7.61 9.79
CA ILE A 165 -3.52 8.42 9.97
C ILE A 165 -2.75 8.40 8.65
N CYS A 166 -2.59 9.57 8.02
CA CYS A 166 -1.89 9.72 6.75
C CYS A 166 -0.75 10.74 6.87
N THR A 167 0.31 10.55 6.12
CA THR A 167 1.31 11.61 5.91
C THR A 167 0.67 12.79 5.16
N ARG A 168 1.23 13.99 5.31
CA ARG A 168 0.70 15.17 4.59
C ARG A 168 0.90 15.08 3.09
N TYR A 169 2.03 14.49 2.67
CA TYR A 169 2.39 14.32 1.26
C TYR A 169 2.93 12.92 0.99
N PHE A 170 2.70 12.44 -0.23
CA PHE A 170 3.25 11.18 -0.72
C PHE A 170 3.78 11.35 -2.14
N PHE A 171 5.05 11.05 -2.36
CA PHE A 171 5.73 11.15 -3.65
C PHE A 171 6.38 9.82 -4.05
N ASP A 172 6.47 9.59 -5.36
CA ASP A 172 7.31 8.56 -5.97
C ASP A 172 8.61 9.20 -6.46
N ILE A 173 9.76 8.64 -6.12
CA ILE A 173 11.05 9.19 -6.54
C ILE A 173 11.28 9.05 -8.05
N CYS A 174 10.73 8.02 -8.69
CA CYS A 174 10.99 7.74 -10.11
C CYS A 174 10.68 8.90 -11.06
N PRO A 175 9.53 9.61 -10.94
CA PRO A 175 9.25 10.79 -11.77
C PRO A 175 10.10 12.00 -11.36
N TYR A 176 10.59 12.04 -10.13
CA TYR A 176 11.25 13.20 -9.52
C TYR A 176 12.78 13.08 -9.45
N GLY A 177 13.39 12.26 -10.32
CA GLY A 177 14.85 12.13 -10.41
C GLY A 177 15.58 13.42 -10.83
N ARG A 178 14.85 14.52 -11.07
CA ARG A 178 15.44 15.84 -11.34
C ARG A 178 15.81 16.53 -10.02
N PRO A 179 17.03 17.09 -9.89
CA PRO A 179 17.48 17.73 -8.66
C PRO A 179 16.54 18.77 -8.09
N GLU A 180 15.89 19.57 -8.94
CA GLU A 180 14.94 20.62 -8.53
C GLU A 180 13.66 20.07 -7.86
N GLN A 181 13.19 18.91 -8.31
CA GLN A 181 12.01 18.27 -7.75
C GLN A 181 12.33 17.60 -6.41
N LEU A 182 13.48 16.96 -6.31
CA LEU A 182 13.97 16.42 -5.04
C LEU A 182 14.17 17.52 -4.00
N GLU A 183 14.68 18.68 -4.40
CA GLU A 183 14.83 19.82 -3.48
C GLU A 183 13.46 20.34 -2.98
N LYS A 184 12.43 20.37 -3.84
CA LYS A 184 11.06 20.70 -3.41
C LYS A 184 10.53 19.69 -2.38
N VAL A 185 10.68 18.39 -2.62
CA VAL A 185 10.28 17.35 -1.67
C VAL A 185 11.04 17.50 -0.35
N ARG A 186 12.34 17.73 -0.40
CA ARG A 186 13.18 17.97 0.77
C ARG A 186 12.75 19.20 1.58
N ASN A 187 12.38 20.28 0.92
CA ASN A 187 11.88 21.49 1.60
C ASN A 187 10.51 21.23 2.25
N LEU A 188 9.63 20.45 1.63
CA LEU A 188 8.38 20.03 2.24
C LEU A 188 8.60 19.13 3.45
N SER A 189 9.57 18.20 3.41
CA SER A 189 9.86 17.29 4.52
C SER A 189 10.42 17.96 5.78
N ARG A 190 10.90 19.21 5.67
CA ARG A 190 11.31 20.02 6.84
C ARG A 190 10.13 20.59 7.61
N LEU A 191 8.95 20.67 6.98
CA LEU A 191 7.77 21.35 7.54
C LEU A 191 6.61 20.38 7.79
N TYR A 192 6.59 19.25 7.10
CA TYR A 192 5.46 18.32 7.08
C TYR A 192 5.95 16.87 7.03
N ASP A 193 5.07 15.95 7.45
CA ASP A 193 5.27 14.52 7.25
C ASP A 193 5.15 14.18 5.77
N VAL A 194 6.23 13.65 5.20
CA VAL A 194 6.32 13.27 3.79
C VAL A 194 6.70 11.80 3.69
N GLU A 195 5.89 11.04 2.96
CA GLU A 195 6.28 9.70 2.51
C GLU A 195 6.90 9.79 1.13
N LEU A 196 8.11 9.24 0.96
CA LEU A 196 8.80 9.13 -0.31
C LEU A 196 8.99 7.64 -0.64
N MET A 197 8.36 7.19 -1.71
CA MET A 197 8.52 5.82 -2.22
C MET A 197 9.74 5.78 -3.15
N VAL A 198 10.62 4.80 -2.93
CA VAL A 198 11.85 4.55 -3.68
C VAL A 198 11.88 3.15 -4.28
#